data_14630a59abbdca18525d12d06890f653
#
_entry.id   14630a59abbdca18525d12d06890f653
#
_cell.length_a   1.000
_cell.length_b   1.000
_cell.length_c   1.000
_cell.angle_alpha   90.00
_cell.angle_beta   90.00
_cell.angle_gamma   90.00
#
_symmetry.space_group_name_H-M   'P 1'
#
loop_
_entity.id
_entity.type
_entity.pdbx_description
1 polymer ?
#
loop_
_entity_poly.entity_id
_entity_poly.type
_entity_poly.pdbx_seq_one_letter_code
_entity_poly.pdbx_strand_id
1 'polypeptide(L)'
;MGKKYFTLSFDDGLEQDKRVIQLMRQYGLKGTFNLNAGLLGTRGEVKGLGTFSFQDCPEGVKHKFPFSYVQHNRIPQDEVRQVYEGMEIATHGFRHEPLGVVSEDEMRASVDADKTALEKIFGTT
;
A
#
# COMPACT_ATOMS: atom_id res chain seq x y z
N MET A 1 24.31 -24.80 5.88
CA MET A 1 23.19 -23.99 6.36
C MET A 1 22.47 -23.35 5.17
N GLY A 2 21.14 -23.45 5.11
CA GLY A 2 20.35 -22.80 4.07
C GLY A 2 20.40 -21.28 4.21
N LYS A 3 20.38 -20.54 3.08
CA LYS A 3 20.23 -19.08 3.08
C LYS A 3 18.84 -18.71 3.61
N LYS A 4 18.78 -17.72 4.49
CA LYS A 4 17.52 -17.11 4.93
C LYS A 4 17.33 -15.79 4.18
N TYR A 5 16.07 -15.54 3.74
CA TYR A 5 15.69 -14.31 3.05
C TYR A 5 14.69 -13.57 3.91
N PHE A 6 14.81 -12.27 3.94
CA PHE A 6 13.85 -11.36 4.57
C PHE A 6 13.36 -10.38 3.51
N THR A 7 12.05 -10.23 3.39
CA THR A 7 11.41 -9.31 2.45
C THR A 7 10.46 -8.37 3.19
N LEU A 8 10.31 -7.17 2.67
CA LEU A 8 9.39 -6.15 3.16
C LEU A 8 8.40 -5.82 2.04
N SER A 9 7.11 -5.86 2.35
CA SER A 9 6.05 -5.51 1.42
C SER A 9 5.02 -4.64 2.13
N PHE A 10 4.61 -3.55 1.49
CA PHE A 10 3.68 -2.55 2.02
C PHE A 10 2.61 -2.25 0.99
N ASP A 11 1.40 -1.97 1.43
CA ASP A 11 0.23 -1.82 0.57
C ASP A 11 -0.31 -0.38 0.60
N ASP A 12 -1.14 -0.07 -0.40
CA ASP A 12 -2.01 1.10 -0.49
C ASP A 12 -1.38 2.44 -0.87
N GLY A 13 -0.08 2.62 -0.80
CA GLY A 13 0.56 3.88 -1.19
C GLY A 13 0.26 5.06 -0.25
N LEU A 14 0.35 4.83 1.03
CA LEU A 14 -0.04 5.81 2.05
C LEU A 14 1.04 6.87 2.31
N GLU A 15 0.62 8.03 2.81
CA GLU A 15 1.54 9.10 3.23
C GLU A 15 2.57 8.61 4.28
N GLN A 16 2.21 7.61 5.07
CA GLN A 16 3.09 6.96 6.05
C GLN A 16 4.30 6.27 5.41
N ASP A 17 4.19 5.87 4.14
CA ASP A 17 5.29 5.25 3.40
C ASP A 17 6.51 6.16 3.30
N LYS A 18 6.31 7.48 3.25
CA LYS A 18 7.40 8.47 3.28
C LYS A 18 8.32 8.23 4.47
N ARG A 19 7.74 7.99 5.65
CA ARG A 19 8.50 7.71 6.87
C ARG A 19 9.15 6.33 6.85
N VAL A 20 8.42 5.32 6.38
CA VAL A 20 8.94 3.95 6.24
C VAL A 20 10.14 3.93 5.29
N ILE A 21 10.01 4.53 4.11
CA ILE A 21 11.06 4.59 3.10
C ILE A 21 12.29 5.36 3.61
N GLN A 22 12.08 6.45 4.33
CA GLN A 22 13.17 7.19 4.96
C GLN A 22 13.99 6.30 5.90
N LEU A 23 13.31 5.51 6.74
CA LEU A 23 13.98 4.55 7.63
C LEU A 23 14.68 3.45 6.84
N MET A 24 14.01 2.88 5.83
CA MET A 24 14.61 1.84 5.00
C MET A 24 15.89 2.32 4.31
N ARG A 25 15.89 3.53 3.75
CA ARG A 25 17.08 4.15 3.14
C ARG A 25 18.21 4.32 4.14
N GLN A 26 17.90 4.75 5.36
CA GLN A 26 18.89 4.92 6.43
C GLN A 26 19.62 3.61 6.77
N TYR A 27 18.93 2.48 6.67
CA TYR A 27 19.49 1.15 6.96
C TYR A 27 19.88 0.36 5.69
N GLY A 28 19.86 0.98 4.51
CA GLY A 28 20.19 0.32 3.26
C GLY A 28 19.21 -0.79 2.85
N LEU A 29 17.98 -0.72 3.32
CA LEU A 29 16.93 -1.69 3.03
C LEU A 29 16.14 -1.28 1.79
N LYS A 30 15.59 -2.27 1.10
CA LYS A 30 14.62 -2.13 0.01
C LYS A 30 13.38 -2.95 0.32
N GLY A 31 12.27 -2.57 -0.31
CA GLY A 31 11.01 -3.28 -0.18
C GLY A 31 10.14 -3.08 -1.39
N THR A 32 9.06 -3.83 -1.44
CA THR A 32 8.01 -3.77 -2.45
C THR A 32 6.87 -2.92 -1.91
N PHE A 33 6.39 -1.98 -2.72
CA PHE A 33 5.22 -1.16 -2.43
C PHE A 33 4.13 -1.46 -3.45
N ASN A 34 3.02 -1.99 -2.97
CA ASN A 34 1.88 -2.40 -3.78
C ASN A 34 0.90 -1.23 -3.85
N LEU A 35 0.79 -0.60 -5.01
CA LEU A 35 0.07 0.66 -5.18
C LEU A 35 -1.25 0.47 -5.91
N ASN A 36 -2.23 1.32 -5.58
CA ASN A 36 -3.49 1.45 -6.30
C ASN A 36 -3.46 2.75 -7.11
N ALA A 37 -3.13 2.68 -8.40
CA ALA A 37 -2.96 3.88 -9.22
C ALA A 37 -4.22 4.75 -9.30
N GLY A 38 -5.39 4.13 -9.32
CA GLY A 38 -6.68 4.84 -9.37
C GLY A 38 -7.08 5.54 -8.07
N LEU A 39 -6.31 5.36 -7.00
CA LEU A 39 -6.57 5.97 -5.69
C LEU A 39 -5.49 6.95 -5.25
N LEU A 40 -4.42 7.13 -6.01
CA LEU A 40 -3.36 8.07 -5.68
C LEU A 40 -3.92 9.48 -5.41
N GLY A 41 -3.43 10.12 -4.36
CA GLY A 41 -3.87 11.45 -3.93
C GLY A 41 -5.20 11.50 -3.21
N THR A 42 -5.92 10.40 -3.05
CA THR A 42 -7.15 10.38 -2.28
C THR A 42 -6.88 10.61 -0.80
N ARG A 43 -7.81 11.31 -0.15
CA ARG A 43 -7.75 11.68 1.27
C ARG A 43 -8.95 11.10 2.00
N GLY A 44 -8.77 10.66 3.23
CA GLY A 44 -9.86 10.17 4.05
C GLY A 44 -9.42 9.42 5.28
N GLU A 45 -10.41 8.98 6.03
CA GLU A 45 -10.22 8.11 7.18
C GLU A 45 -10.84 6.76 6.86
N VAL A 46 -10.14 5.68 7.21
CA VAL A 46 -10.72 4.34 7.19
C VAL A 46 -11.15 4.01 8.60
N LYS A 47 -12.40 3.62 8.74
CA LYS A 47 -12.90 3.06 9.98
C LYS A 47 -12.16 1.75 10.20
N GLY A 48 -11.33 1.72 11.25
CA GLY A 48 -10.29 0.75 11.52
C GLY A 48 -10.46 -0.59 10.82
N LEU A 49 -9.48 -1.04 10.14
CA LEU A 49 -9.43 -2.21 9.24
C LEU A 49 -10.66 -3.12 9.32
N GLY A 50 -11.77 -2.64 8.80
CA GLY A 50 -13.05 -3.28 8.51
C GLY A 50 -13.67 -4.24 9.54
N THR A 51 -12.92 -4.86 10.41
CA THR A 51 -13.38 -5.90 11.33
C THR A 51 -12.73 -5.87 12.71
N PHE A 52 -11.72 -5.03 12.92
CA PHE A 52 -11.16 -4.84 14.25
C PHE A 52 -11.87 -3.68 14.94
N SER A 53 -12.92 -3.97 15.71
CA SER A 53 -13.27 -3.03 16.76
C SER A 53 -12.15 -3.05 17.81
N PHE A 54 -11.86 -1.89 18.40
CA PHE A 54 -10.93 -1.81 19.53
C PHE A 54 -11.28 -2.80 20.65
N GLN A 55 -12.55 -3.19 20.74
CA GLN A 55 -13.10 -4.16 21.69
C GLN A 55 -12.66 -5.60 21.35
N ASP A 56 -12.39 -5.90 20.08
CA ASP A 56 -12.01 -7.25 19.63
C ASP A 56 -10.48 -7.44 19.65
N CYS A 57 -9.71 -6.38 19.95
CA CYS A 57 -8.27 -6.49 20.11
C CYS A 57 -7.91 -7.30 21.36
N PRO A 58 -6.93 -8.21 21.29
CA PRO A 58 -6.38 -8.86 22.47
C PRO A 58 -5.98 -7.84 23.54
N GLU A 59 -6.25 -8.15 24.80
CA GLU A 59 -6.07 -7.23 25.93
C GLU A 59 -4.67 -6.60 25.97
N GLY A 60 -3.62 -7.35 25.69
CA GLY A 60 -2.24 -6.86 25.67
C GLY A 60 -1.89 -5.91 24.51
N VAL A 61 -2.81 -5.66 23.58
CA VAL A 61 -2.59 -4.85 22.37
C VAL A 61 -3.46 -3.60 22.33
N LYS A 62 -4.56 -3.55 23.09
CA LYS A 62 -5.52 -2.45 23.13
C LYS A 62 -4.88 -1.07 23.32
N HIS A 63 -3.88 -0.96 24.20
CA HIS A 63 -3.20 0.29 24.47
C HIS A 63 -2.29 0.77 23.32
N LYS A 64 -1.97 -0.10 22.37
CA LYS A 64 -1.13 0.23 21.21
C LYS A 64 -1.94 0.84 20.06
N PHE A 65 -3.25 0.68 20.09
CA PHE A 65 -4.18 1.16 19.06
C PHE A 65 -5.25 2.06 19.69
N PRO A 66 -4.89 3.25 20.17
CA PRO A 66 -5.82 4.13 20.89
C PRO A 66 -6.90 4.75 19.98
N PHE A 67 -6.82 4.55 18.66
CA PHE A 67 -7.70 5.20 17.70
C PHE A 67 -8.53 4.19 16.92
N SER A 68 -9.83 4.45 16.85
CA SER A 68 -10.79 3.70 16.03
C SER A 68 -10.75 4.09 14.54
N TYR A 69 -9.96 5.10 14.18
CA TYR A 69 -9.81 5.60 12.81
C TYR A 69 -8.34 5.75 12.46
N VAL A 70 -7.98 5.33 11.25
CA VAL A 70 -6.64 5.52 10.68
C VAL A 70 -6.76 6.48 9.51
N GLN A 71 -5.92 7.51 9.49
CA GLN A 71 -5.78 8.38 8.32
C GLN A 71 -5.27 7.56 7.14
N HIS A 72 -6.08 7.48 6.10
CA HIS A 72 -5.80 6.72 4.89
C HIS A 72 -5.59 7.67 3.72
N ASN A 73 -4.65 8.59 3.91
CA ASN A 73 -4.25 9.55 2.89
C ASN A 73 -3.21 8.91 1.98
N ARG A 74 -3.47 8.86 0.68
CA ARG A 74 -2.56 8.34 -0.32
C ARG A 74 -1.66 9.42 -0.88
N ILE A 75 -0.44 9.03 -1.22
CA ILE A 75 0.56 9.91 -1.83
C ILE A 75 0.02 10.45 -3.15
N PRO A 76 0.12 11.77 -3.41
CA PRO A 76 -0.26 12.37 -4.68
C PRO A 76 0.50 11.79 -5.86
N GLN A 77 -0.16 11.69 -7.03
CA GLN A 77 0.42 11.08 -8.23
C GLN A 77 1.71 11.77 -8.70
N ASP A 78 1.83 13.07 -8.52
CA ASP A 78 3.00 13.84 -8.89
C ASP A 78 4.21 13.64 -7.94
N GLU A 79 3.97 13.09 -6.75
CA GLU A 79 5.01 12.80 -5.77
C GLU A 79 5.49 11.34 -5.79
N VAL A 80 4.65 10.39 -6.25
CA VAL A 80 4.93 8.95 -6.08
C VAL A 80 6.26 8.51 -6.66
N ARG A 81 6.63 9.02 -7.83
CA ARG A 81 7.89 8.64 -8.48
C ARG A 81 9.10 8.98 -7.63
N GLN A 82 9.11 10.16 -7.03
CA GLN A 82 10.19 10.61 -6.15
C GLN A 82 10.19 9.87 -4.82
N VAL A 83 9.00 9.66 -4.22
CA VAL A 83 8.87 8.99 -2.93
C VAL A 83 9.41 7.57 -3.01
N TYR A 84 9.02 6.81 -4.02
CA TYR A 84 9.37 5.39 -4.15
C TYR A 84 10.66 5.13 -4.94
N GLU A 85 11.45 6.16 -5.24
CA GLU A 85 12.70 5.99 -5.96
C GLU A 85 13.61 4.94 -5.30
N GLY A 86 14.03 3.94 -6.08
CA GLY A 86 14.87 2.83 -5.63
C GLY A 86 14.15 1.69 -4.90
N MET A 87 12.82 1.78 -4.74
CA MET A 87 11.97 0.71 -4.23
C MET A 87 11.35 -0.09 -5.39
N GLU A 88 10.91 -1.31 -5.12
CA GLU A 88 10.11 -2.09 -6.05
C GLU A 88 8.66 -1.66 -5.98
N ILE A 89 8.02 -1.53 -7.15
CA ILE A 89 6.59 -1.18 -7.26
C ILE A 89 5.83 -2.37 -7.84
N ALA A 90 4.71 -2.68 -7.21
CA ALA A 90 3.81 -3.70 -7.67
C ALA A 90 2.35 -3.19 -7.73
N THR A 91 1.53 -3.88 -8.50
CA THR A 91 0.09 -3.59 -8.61
C THR A 91 -0.66 -4.09 -7.38
N HIS A 92 -1.72 -3.36 -6.99
CA HIS A 92 -2.60 -3.75 -5.88
C HIS A 92 -4.09 -3.61 -6.22
N GLY A 93 -4.41 -3.67 -7.52
CA GLY A 93 -5.74 -3.37 -8.06
C GLY A 93 -5.96 -1.86 -8.21
N PHE A 94 -6.65 -1.47 -9.29
CA PHE A 94 -6.72 -0.05 -9.67
C PHE A 94 -7.39 0.84 -8.60
N ARG A 95 -8.48 0.35 -8.01
CA ARG A 95 -9.24 1.03 -6.94
C ARG A 95 -9.43 0.16 -5.71
N HIS A 96 -8.51 -0.76 -5.47
CA HIS A 96 -8.59 -1.69 -4.35
C HIS A 96 -9.88 -2.52 -4.36
N GLU A 97 -10.30 -2.95 -5.56
CA GLU A 97 -11.47 -3.80 -5.72
C GLU A 97 -11.26 -5.13 -4.98
N PRO A 98 -12.30 -5.68 -4.35
CA PRO A 98 -12.21 -6.98 -3.69
C PRO A 98 -12.19 -8.11 -4.73
N LEU A 99 -11.00 -8.41 -5.27
CA LEU A 99 -10.81 -9.29 -6.43
C LEU A 99 -11.41 -10.70 -6.26
N GLY A 100 -11.64 -11.15 -5.04
CA GLY A 100 -12.32 -12.42 -4.77
C GLY A 100 -13.85 -12.37 -4.90
N VAL A 101 -14.44 -11.20 -5.15
CA VAL A 101 -15.90 -10.98 -5.17
C VAL A 101 -16.39 -10.43 -6.52
N VAL A 102 -15.54 -9.68 -7.21
CA VAL A 102 -15.85 -9.16 -8.56
C VAL A 102 -15.76 -10.26 -9.63
N SER A 103 -16.34 -10.03 -10.81
CA SER A 103 -16.23 -10.96 -11.92
C SER A 103 -14.78 -11.09 -12.42
N GLU A 104 -14.47 -12.16 -13.14
CA GLU A 104 -13.13 -12.38 -13.69
C GLU A 104 -12.74 -11.25 -14.67
N ASP A 105 -13.68 -10.75 -15.48
CA ASP A 105 -13.43 -9.64 -16.40
C ASP A 105 -13.11 -8.33 -15.65
N GLU A 106 -13.84 -8.03 -14.59
CA GLU A 106 -13.56 -6.87 -13.73
C GLU A 106 -12.21 -7.00 -13.02
N MET A 107 -11.88 -8.19 -12.53
CA MET A 107 -10.59 -8.47 -11.90
C MET A 107 -9.44 -8.23 -12.89
N ARG A 108 -9.53 -8.78 -14.11
CA ARG A 108 -8.53 -8.57 -15.16
C ARG A 108 -8.42 -7.10 -15.54
N ALA A 109 -9.54 -6.43 -15.75
CA ALA A 109 -9.57 -5.01 -16.10
C ALA A 109 -8.92 -4.15 -14.99
N SER A 110 -9.16 -4.45 -13.71
CA SER A 110 -8.55 -3.73 -12.60
C SER A 110 -7.03 -3.90 -12.57
N VAL A 111 -6.55 -5.13 -12.71
CA VAL A 111 -5.10 -5.44 -12.70
C VAL A 111 -4.39 -4.78 -13.89
N ASP A 112 -4.96 -4.89 -15.09
CA ASP A 112 -4.39 -4.32 -16.32
C ASP A 112 -4.37 -2.78 -16.28
N ALA A 113 -5.43 -2.17 -15.77
CA ALA A 113 -5.51 -0.71 -15.62
C ALA A 113 -4.47 -0.20 -14.63
N ASP A 114 -4.33 -0.87 -13.49
CA ASP A 114 -3.37 -0.51 -12.44
C ASP A 114 -1.93 -0.63 -12.97
N LYS A 115 -1.60 -1.78 -13.58
CA LYS A 115 -0.30 -2.02 -14.20
C LYS A 115 0.04 -0.93 -15.23
N THR A 116 -0.86 -0.69 -16.17
CA THR A 116 -0.66 0.32 -17.24
C THR A 116 -0.44 1.72 -16.66
N ALA A 117 -1.21 2.10 -15.66
CA ALA A 117 -1.09 3.40 -15.02
C ALA A 117 0.25 3.55 -14.26
N LEU A 118 0.64 2.53 -13.49
CA LEU A 118 1.91 2.54 -12.76
C LEU A 118 3.12 2.55 -13.71
N GLU A 119 3.12 1.75 -14.77
CA GLU A 119 4.16 1.76 -15.80
C GLU A 119 4.32 3.16 -16.42
N LYS A 120 3.22 3.83 -16.72
CA LYS A 120 3.22 5.20 -17.24
C LYS A 120 3.80 6.20 -16.23
N ILE A 121 3.40 6.08 -14.96
CA ILE A 121 3.86 6.97 -13.88
C ILE A 121 5.37 6.80 -13.64
N PHE A 122 5.83 5.56 -13.54
CA PHE A 122 7.24 5.28 -13.23
C PHE A 122 8.15 5.27 -14.47
N GLY A 123 7.59 5.24 -15.68
CA GLY A 123 8.34 5.21 -16.93
C GLY A 123 9.03 3.86 -17.18
N THR A 124 8.43 2.78 -16.72
CA THR A 124 8.90 1.39 -16.89
C THR A 124 7.87 0.60 -17.69
N THR A 125 8.30 -0.46 -18.33
CA THR A 125 7.46 -1.45 -18.99
C THR A 125 7.65 -2.80 -18.33
#